data_afb2871eaa0d339910772ca2c6ef62b5
#
_entry.id   afb2871eaa0d339910772ca2c6ef62b5
#
_cell.length_a   1.000
_cell.length_b   1.000
_cell.length_c   1.000
_cell.angle_alpha   90.00
_cell.angle_beta   90.00
_cell.angle_gamma   90.00
#
_symmetry.space_group_name_H-M   'P 1'
#
loop_
_entity.id
_entity.type
_entity.pdbx_description
1 polymer ?
#
loop_
_entity_poly.entity_id
_entity_poly.type
_entity_poly.pdbx_seq_one_letter_code
_entity_poly.pdbx_strand_id
1 'polypeptide(L)'
;RCSHRGAALSKGEIRGDCVRCPFHGLEFDVDGACKFIPANGIASKQDLSRYNVKHYPVCETNGIVYVWYGEADPAGAEPPFFHDEIDASYTFSEIEDLWNSHYSRCIENQLDVVHVPIVHYNTIGRGCKTLINGPKVTFENGVLLTSANNEVDVGQKPKPPKECVIKPTYLKFKYPNIWLNHIADRLKVMIYFAPVDDENTILYLRFYHKLTPLRSVNAVISFFGKYMNCVIERQDKRVVITQKPKASSYRSGEKLLMGDGPIVLYRKLREEKKNAAQ
;
A
#
# COMPACT_ATOMS: atom_id res chain seq x y z
N ARG A 1 -9.15 1.86 -20.46
CA ARG A 1 -9.04 2.83 -21.57
C ARG A 1 -9.96 2.44 -22.70
N CYS A 2 -10.45 3.43 -23.45
CA CYS A 2 -11.29 3.22 -24.64
C CYS A 2 -10.47 2.50 -25.74
N SER A 3 -11.03 1.44 -26.31
CA SER A 3 -10.41 0.64 -27.38
C SER A 3 -10.21 1.40 -28.70
N HIS A 4 -10.95 2.49 -28.93
CA HIS A 4 -10.83 3.25 -30.18
C HIS A 4 -9.48 3.95 -30.29
N ARG A 5 -9.17 4.87 -29.37
CA ARG A 5 -7.94 5.69 -29.39
C ARG A 5 -7.33 5.93 -28.01
N GLY A 6 -7.54 5.02 -27.05
CA GLY A 6 -6.87 5.00 -25.77
C GLY A 6 -7.28 6.08 -24.75
N ALA A 7 -8.38 6.82 -24.99
CA ALA A 7 -8.86 7.82 -24.03
C ALA A 7 -9.22 7.19 -22.69
N ALA A 8 -8.98 7.91 -21.59
CA ALA A 8 -9.31 7.45 -20.24
C ALA A 8 -10.84 7.44 -20.06
N LEU A 9 -11.43 6.25 -19.86
CA LEU A 9 -12.86 6.10 -19.58
C LEU A 9 -13.26 6.73 -18.24
N SER A 10 -12.33 6.83 -17.28
CA SER A 10 -12.54 7.52 -16.00
C SER A 10 -12.80 9.03 -16.12
N LYS A 11 -12.59 9.61 -17.30
CA LYS A 11 -12.93 11.01 -17.62
C LYS A 11 -14.24 11.12 -18.41
N GLY A 12 -14.92 9.99 -18.62
CA GLY A 12 -16.21 9.92 -19.27
C GLY A 12 -17.39 10.19 -18.35
N GLU A 13 -18.58 9.96 -18.84
CA GLU A 13 -19.83 10.10 -18.10
C GLU A 13 -20.58 8.77 -18.03
N ILE A 14 -21.37 8.58 -16.98
CA ILE A 14 -22.28 7.44 -16.88
C ILE A 14 -23.55 7.72 -17.68
N ARG A 15 -23.94 6.77 -18.53
CA ARG A 15 -25.14 6.79 -19.35
C ARG A 15 -25.92 5.48 -19.16
N GLY A 16 -26.95 5.50 -18.31
CA GLY A 16 -27.59 4.27 -17.86
C GLY A 16 -26.59 3.32 -17.22
N ASP A 17 -26.51 2.09 -17.71
CA ASP A 17 -25.57 1.08 -17.24
C ASP A 17 -24.22 1.09 -17.98
N CYS A 18 -23.95 2.13 -18.77
CA CYS A 18 -22.72 2.26 -19.56
C CYS A 18 -21.86 3.45 -19.13
N VAL A 19 -20.54 3.33 -19.35
CA VAL A 19 -19.62 4.45 -19.35
C VAL A 19 -19.41 4.96 -20.77
N ARG A 20 -19.66 6.25 -21.00
CA ARG A 20 -19.44 6.91 -22.28
C ARG A 20 -18.05 7.52 -22.35
N CYS A 21 -17.29 7.14 -23.37
CA CYS A 21 -15.97 7.70 -23.64
C CYS A 21 -16.06 9.21 -23.92
N PRO A 22 -15.23 10.06 -23.26
CA PRO A 22 -15.31 11.51 -23.40
C PRO A 22 -14.83 12.01 -24.76
N PHE A 23 -14.20 11.15 -25.56
CA PHE A 23 -13.58 11.58 -26.82
C PHE A 23 -14.55 11.45 -28.01
N HIS A 24 -15.10 10.26 -28.25
CA HIS A 24 -16.00 10.01 -29.41
C HIS A 24 -17.33 9.36 -29.02
N GLY A 25 -17.63 9.28 -27.72
CA GLY A 25 -18.92 8.83 -27.24
C GLY A 25 -19.16 7.32 -27.29
N LEU A 26 -18.14 6.47 -27.53
CA LEU A 26 -18.32 5.02 -27.41
C LEU A 26 -18.83 4.67 -26.02
N GLU A 27 -19.85 3.82 -25.95
CA GLU A 27 -20.45 3.37 -24.66
C GLU A 27 -20.10 1.93 -24.39
N PHE A 28 -19.64 1.66 -23.16
CA PHE A 28 -19.23 0.35 -22.68
C PHE A 28 -20.02 -0.01 -21.43
N ASP A 29 -20.56 -1.23 -21.39
CA ASP A 29 -21.22 -1.74 -20.19
C ASP A 29 -20.23 -2.20 -19.10
N VAL A 30 -20.79 -2.77 -18.02
CA VAL A 30 -19.99 -3.26 -16.86
C VAL A 30 -19.06 -4.41 -17.22
N ASP A 31 -19.38 -5.20 -18.26
CA ASP A 31 -18.56 -6.32 -18.74
C ASP A 31 -17.52 -5.86 -19.78
N GLY A 32 -17.47 -4.56 -20.07
CA GLY A 32 -16.57 -3.98 -21.06
C GLY A 32 -17.04 -4.14 -22.52
N ALA A 33 -18.26 -4.64 -22.75
CA ALA A 33 -18.80 -4.76 -24.10
C ALA A 33 -19.20 -3.39 -24.65
N CYS A 34 -18.78 -3.10 -25.88
CA CYS A 34 -19.18 -1.88 -26.57
C CYS A 34 -20.64 -1.99 -27.02
N LYS A 35 -21.49 -1.13 -26.49
CA LYS A 35 -22.94 -1.12 -26.78
C LYS A 35 -23.35 -0.10 -27.82
N PHE A 36 -22.62 1.00 -27.95
CA PHE A 36 -22.98 2.06 -28.86
C PHE A 36 -21.79 2.85 -29.38
N ILE A 37 -21.82 3.20 -30.65
CA ILE A 37 -20.87 4.11 -31.31
C ILE A 37 -21.68 5.19 -32.01
N PRO A 38 -21.70 6.44 -31.48
CA PRO A 38 -22.50 7.53 -32.06
C PRO A 38 -22.27 7.76 -33.55
N ALA A 39 -21.04 7.66 -34.01
CA ALA A 39 -20.68 7.87 -35.41
C ALA A 39 -21.32 6.84 -36.36
N ASN A 40 -21.75 5.67 -35.88
CA ASN A 40 -22.42 4.66 -36.68
C ASN A 40 -23.95 4.88 -36.76
N GLY A 41 -24.48 5.78 -35.92
CA GLY A 41 -25.91 6.04 -35.82
C GLY A 41 -26.69 4.97 -35.06
N ILE A 42 -27.88 5.33 -34.56
CA ILE A 42 -28.72 4.46 -33.69
C ILE A 42 -29.22 3.22 -34.44
N ALA A 43 -29.45 3.33 -35.76
CA ALA A 43 -29.94 2.23 -36.56
C ALA A 43 -28.86 1.24 -37.02
N SER A 44 -27.62 1.45 -36.66
CA SER A 44 -26.51 0.57 -37.04
C SER A 44 -26.68 -0.84 -36.45
N LYS A 45 -26.54 -1.84 -37.31
CA LYS A 45 -26.51 -3.26 -36.93
C LYS A 45 -25.10 -3.84 -36.98
N GLN A 46 -24.08 -2.99 -36.96
CA GLN A 46 -22.67 -3.42 -37.00
C GLN A 46 -22.34 -4.22 -35.75
N ASP A 47 -21.59 -5.31 -35.92
CA ASP A 47 -20.94 -6.01 -34.79
C ASP A 47 -19.89 -5.11 -34.13
N LEU A 48 -20.06 -4.86 -32.84
CA LEU A 48 -19.20 -4.00 -32.03
C LEU A 48 -18.19 -4.77 -31.17
N SER A 49 -18.17 -6.11 -31.26
CA SER A 49 -17.33 -6.98 -30.41
C SER A 49 -15.84 -6.63 -30.47
N ARG A 50 -15.33 -6.20 -31.64
CA ARG A 50 -13.96 -5.75 -31.83
C ARG A 50 -13.58 -4.50 -31.03
N TYR A 51 -14.57 -3.77 -30.54
CA TYR A 51 -14.37 -2.57 -29.71
C TYR A 51 -14.47 -2.85 -28.22
N ASN A 52 -14.76 -4.08 -27.80
CA ASN A 52 -14.82 -4.43 -26.40
C ASN A 52 -13.52 -4.09 -25.68
N VAL A 53 -13.62 -3.75 -24.41
CA VAL A 53 -12.49 -3.51 -23.52
C VAL A 53 -12.44 -4.58 -22.45
N LYS A 54 -11.24 -4.90 -21.95
CA LYS A 54 -11.10 -5.82 -20.82
C LYS A 54 -11.74 -5.19 -19.59
N HIS A 55 -12.57 -5.94 -18.90
CA HIS A 55 -13.09 -5.61 -17.59
C HIS A 55 -12.27 -6.33 -16.49
N TYR A 56 -12.41 -5.86 -15.29
CA TYR A 56 -11.71 -6.44 -14.14
C TYR A 56 -12.69 -6.55 -12.98
N PRO A 57 -12.70 -7.69 -12.25
CA PRO A 57 -13.49 -7.80 -11.03
C PRO A 57 -13.09 -6.73 -10.02
N VAL A 58 -14.09 -6.09 -9.43
CA VAL A 58 -13.91 -5.00 -8.47
C VAL A 58 -14.66 -5.34 -7.19
N CYS A 59 -14.04 -5.04 -6.05
CA CYS A 59 -14.64 -5.15 -4.74
C CYS A 59 -14.40 -3.87 -3.94
N GLU A 60 -15.42 -3.35 -3.27
CA GLU A 60 -15.28 -2.25 -2.33
C GLU A 60 -15.43 -2.79 -0.90
N THR A 61 -14.41 -2.56 -0.08
CA THR A 61 -14.44 -2.91 1.35
C THR A 61 -13.57 -1.95 2.14
N ASN A 62 -14.00 -1.64 3.37
CA ASN A 62 -13.30 -0.69 4.25
C ASN A 62 -13.04 0.69 3.60
N GLY A 63 -13.91 1.12 2.64
CA GLY A 63 -13.77 2.37 1.90
C GLY A 63 -12.58 2.41 0.94
N ILE A 64 -12.09 1.25 0.51
CA ILE A 64 -11.08 1.08 -0.53
C ILE A 64 -11.67 0.26 -1.67
N VAL A 65 -11.45 0.69 -2.88
CA VAL A 65 -11.81 -0.04 -4.10
C VAL A 65 -10.62 -0.90 -4.51
N TYR A 66 -10.83 -2.20 -4.55
CA TYR A 66 -9.85 -3.19 -5.00
C TYR A 66 -10.18 -3.67 -6.39
N VAL A 67 -9.18 -3.82 -7.21
CA VAL A 67 -9.26 -4.38 -8.57
C VAL A 67 -8.47 -5.68 -8.58
N TRP A 68 -9.12 -6.78 -9.03
CA TRP A 68 -8.41 -8.02 -9.27
C TRP A 68 -7.70 -7.96 -10.63
N TYR A 69 -6.38 -8.05 -10.60
CA TYR A 69 -5.55 -8.05 -11.79
C TYR A 69 -4.83 -9.40 -11.94
N GLY A 70 -5.41 -10.31 -12.73
CA GLY A 70 -4.91 -11.65 -12.96
C GLY A 70 -5.85 -12.43 -13.88
N GLU A 71 -5.40 -13.61 -14.33
CA GLU A 71 -6.21 -14.51 -15.19
C GLU A 71 -7.06 -15.49 -14.37
N ALA A 72 -6.70 -15.71 -13.10
CA ALA A 72 -7.47 -16.60 -12.21
C ALA A 72 -8.77 -15.93 -11.77
N ASP A 73 -9.82 -16.73 -11.56
CA ASP A 73 -11.07 -16.26 -10.97
C ASP A 73 -10.82 -15.80 -9.52
N PRO A 74 -11.19 -14.55 -9.17
CA PRO A 74 -11.07 -14.06 -7.79
C PRO A 74 -12.12 -14.64 -6.84
N ALA A 75 -12.99 -15.53 -7.28
CA ALA A 75 -14.08 -16.07 -6.46
C ALA A 75 -13.57 -16.60 -5.12
N GLY A 76 -14.08 -16.02 -4.02
CA GLY A 76 -13.66 -16.33 -2.66
C GLY A 76 -12.36 -15.66 -2.19
N ALA A 77 -11.70 -14.86 -3.01
CA ALA A 77 -10.56 -14.06 -2.58
C ALA A 77 -11.05 -12.79 -1.85
N GLU A 78 -10.77 -12.70 -0.56
CA GLU A 78 -11.07 -11.48 0.19
C GLU A 78 -9.93 -10.47 0.05
N PRO A 79 -10.25 -9.16 -0.13
CA PRO A 79 -9.26 -8.10 -0.08
C PRO A 79 -8.50 -8.13 1.25
N PRO A 80 -7.17 -7.90 1.24
CA PRO A 80 -6.39 -7.99 2.45
C PRO A 80 -6.79 -6.90 3.46
N PHE A 81 -6.96 -7.31 4.72
CA PHE A 81 -7.19 -6.41 5.85
C PHE A 81 -6.67 -7.04 7.14
N PHE A 82 -6.52 -6.24 8.21
CA PHE A 82 -6.10 -6.69 9.54
C PHE A 82 -7.28 -6.67 10.49
N HIS A 83 -8.22 -7.60 10.33
CA HIS A 83 -9.44 -7.73 11.15
C HIS A 83 -9.14 -8.05 12.63
N ASP A 84 -7.97 -8.63 12.90
CA ASP A 84 -7.46 -8.89 14.25
C ASP A 84 -6.95 -7.62 14.96
N GLU A 85 -6.71 -6.55 14.21
CA GLU A 85 -6.15 -5.29 14.71
C GLU A 85 -7.15 -4.14 14.73
N ILE A 86 -8.04 -4.08 13.74
CA ILE A 86 -8.93 -2.95 13.50
C ILE A 86 -10.36 -3.46 13.36
N ASP A 87 -11.22 -2.97 14.23
CA ASP A 87 -12.67 -3.23 14.26
C ASP A 87 -13.48 -1.94 14.02
N ALA A 88 -14.80 -2.05 13.99
CA ALA A 88 -15.71 -0.93 13.74
C ALA A 88 -15.71 0.16 14.82
N SER A 89 -15.03 -0.05 15.95
CA SER A 89 -14.92 0.96 17.03
C SER A 89 -13.84 2.01 16.76
N TYR A 90 -12.97 1.76 15.77
CA TYR A 90 -11.93 2.73 15.39
C TYR A 90 -12.50 3.85 14.54
N THR A 91 -12.05 5.06 14.83
CA THR A 91 -12.17 6.23 13.94
C THR A 91 -10.84 6.38 13.18
N PHE A 92 -10.89 6.86 11.96
CA PHE A 92 -9.66 7.12 11.20
C PHE A 92 -9.69 8.47 10.47
N SER A 93 -8.49 8.96 10.16
CA SER A 93 -8.24 10.00 9.17
C SER A 93 -7.32 9.46 8.09
N GLU A 94 -7.47 9.95 6.85
CA GLU A 94 -6.74 9.45 5.70
C GLU A 94 -5.91 10.55 5.03
N ILE A 95 -4.77 10.14 4.51
CA ILE A 95 -3.89 10.92 3.64
C ILE A 95 -3.72 10.12 2.36
N GLU A 96 -3.79 10.80 1.23
CA GLU A 96 -3.38 10.29 -0.07
C GLU A 96 -2.13 11.04 -0.50
N ASP A 97 -1.05 10.32 -0.79
CA ASP A 97 0.19 10.93 -1.29
C ASP A 97 0.78 10.10 -2.45
N LEU A 98 1.11 10.78 -3.53
CA LEU A 98 1.78 10.18 -4.68
C LEU A 98 3.30 10.24 -4.50
N TRP A 99 3.93 9.08 -4.42
CA TRP A 99 5.38 8.94 -4.38
C TRP A 99 5.93 8.59 -5.76
N ASN A 100 6.91 9.34 -6.26
CA ASN A 100 7.64 9.03 -7.48
C ASN A 100 8.66 7.90 -7.21
N SER A 101 8.16 6.75 -6.81
CA SER A 101 8.90 5.56 -6.43
C SER A 101 8.10 4.31 -6.75
N HIS A 102 8.80 3.25 -7.16
CA HIS A 102 8.19 1.95 -7.37
C HIS A 102 7.66 1.38 -6.03
N TYR A 103 6.51 0.72 -6.05
CA TYR A 103 5.83 0.23 -4.84
C TYR A 103 6.71 -0.61 -3.92
N SER A 104 7.68 -1.36 -4.49
CA SER A 104 8.56 -2.18 -3.66
C SER A 104 9.43 -1.35 -2.72
N ARG A 105 9.90 -0.18 -3.15
CA ARG A 105 10.68 0.73 -2.30
C ARG A 105 9.82 1.37 -1.23
N CYS A 106 8.58 1.73 -1.56
CA CYS A 106 7.63 2.25 -0.58
C CYS A 106 7.34 1.23 0.52
N ILE A 107 7.14 -0.05 0.17
CA ILE A 107 6.92 -1.13 1.13
C ILE A 107 8.19 -1.40 1.96
N GLU A 108 9.36 -1.46 1.32
CA GLU A 108 10.64 -1.67 2.02
C GLU A 108 10.92 -0.58 3.05
N ASN A 109 10.66 0.68 2.73
CA ASN A 109 10.80 1.78 3.68
C ASN A 109 9.93 1.57 4.92
N GLN A 110 8.68 1.13 4.77
CA GLN A 110 7.79 0.90 5.91
C GLN A 110 8.16 -0.36 6.72
N LEU A 111 8.90 -1.30 6.15
CA LEU A 111 9.43 -2.48 6.84
C LEU A 111 10.81 -2.24 7.47
N ASP A 112 11.47 -1.17 7.09
CA ASP A 112 12.79 -0.81 7.57
C ASP A 112 12.72 -0.23 8.98
N VAL A 113 13.48 -0.80 9.90
CA VAL A 113 13.60 -0.30 11.28
C VAL A 113 14.92 0.45 11.51
N VAL A 114 15.83 0.44 10.52
CA VAL A 114 17.17 1.02 10.62
C VAL A 114 17.12 2.54 10.42
N HIS A 115 16.31 3.01 9.47
CA HIS A 115 16.24 4.44 9.11
C HIS A 115 15.66 5.34 10.20
N VAL A 116 14.80 4.79 11.07
CA VAL A 116 13.97 5.55 12.03
C VAL A 116 14.77 6.57 12.85
N PRO A 117 15.90 6.22 13.52
CA PRO A 117 16.64 7.19 14.33
C PRO A 117 17.37 8.25 13.50
N ILE A 118 17.54 8.05 12.21
CA ILE A 118 18.26 8.98 11.31
C ILE A 118 17.29 9.85 10.54
N VAL A 119 16.35 9.25 9.81
CA VAL A 119 15.37 9.98 8.98
C VAL A 119 14.40 10.77 9.85
N HIS A 120 14.00 10.20 10.97
CA HIS A 120 13.00 10.75 11.89
C HIS A 120 13.60 11.28 13.20
N TYR A 121 14.87 11.68 13.20
CA TYR A 121 15.62 12.08 14.39
C TYR A 121 14.91 13.14 15.25
N ASN A 122 14.11 14.01 14.65
CA ASN A 122 13.36 15.09 15.32
C ASN A 122 11.87 14.78 15.53
N THR A 123 11.41 13.58 15.16
CA THR A 123 10.03 13.12 15.34
C THR A 123 10.00 11.80 16.11
N ILE A 124 9.61 10.69 15.49
CA ILE A 124 9.47 9.37 16.11
C ILE A 124 10.81 8.68 16.41
N GLY A 125 11.89 9.12 15.78
CA GLY A 125 13.25 8.59 15.97
C GLY A 125 14.05 9.27 17.08
N ARG A 126 13.43 10.17 17.87
CA ARG A 126 14.11 10.88 18.98
C ARG A 126 14.73 9.91 19.97
N GLY A 127 15.87 10.33 20.58
CA GLY A 127 16.54 9.58 21.64
C GLY A 127 17.79 8.85 21.19
N CYS A 128 18.33 9.13 19.98
CA CYS A 128 19.62 8.63 19.48
C CYS A 128 19.78 7.09 19.56
N LYS A 129 18.71 6.33 19.33
CA LYS A 129 18.70 4.86 19.39
C LYS A 129 19.22 4.27 18.07
N THR A 130 20.48 4.54 17.75
CA THR A 130 21.11 4.19 16.47
C THR A 130 21.65 2.77 16.39
N LEU A 131 21.86 2.09 17.53
CA LEU A 131 22.22 0.70 17.55
C LEU A 131 20.99 -0.18 17.26
N ILE A 132 21.04 -0.97 16.21
CA ILE A 132 19.93 -1.81 15.76
C ILE A 132 20.22 -3.26 16.16
N ASN A 133 19.41 -3.79 17.06
CA ASN A 133 19.41 -5.20 17.42
C ASN A 133 18.45 -5.96 16.50
N GLY A 134 18.84 -7.12 16.01
CA GLY A 134 17.99 -8.00 15.21
C GLY A 134 17.67 -7.40 13.84
N PRO A 135 16.40 -7.12 13.51
CA PRO A 135 15.19 -7.43 14.26
C PRO A 135 14.75 -8.91 14.14
N LYS A 136 13.91 -9.35 15.05
CA LYS A 136 13.19 -10.62 14.86
C LYS A 136 12.11 -10.43 13.80
N VAL A 137 12.06 -11.37 12.86
CA VAL A 137 11.06 -11.37 11.78
C VAL A 137 10.39 -12.73 11.75
N THR A 138 9.06 -12.77 11.67
CA THR A 138 8.28 -13.99 11.47
C THR A 138 7.37 -13.85 10.26
N PHE A 139 7.00 -14.98 9.66
CA PHE A 139 6.01 -15.02 8.59
C PHE A 139 5.08 -16.20 8.85
N GLU A 140 3.86 -15.89 9.27
CA GLU A 140 2.85 -16.87 9.64
C GLU A 140 1.50 -16.42 9.09
N ASN A 141 0.72 -17.36 8.57
CA ASN A 141 -0.63 -17.10 8.01
C ASN A 141 -0.66 -15.96 6.98
N GLY A 142 0.40 -15.84 6.16
CA GLY A 142 0.48 -14.81 5.13
C GLY A 142 0.88 -13.41 5.64
N VAL A 143 1.18 -13.27 6.93
CA VAL A 143 1.57 -12.00 7.57
C VAL A 143 3.04 -12.01 7.95
N LEU A 144 3.79 -11.03 7.47
CA LEU A 144 5.12 -10.71 7.97
C LEU A 144 4.97 -9.83 9.22
N LEU A 145 5.64 -10.21 10.30
CA LEU A 145 5.62 -9.50 11.58
C LEU A 145 7.05 -9.20 12.03
N THR A 146 7.30 -7.96 12.46
CA THR A 146 8.58 -7.51 12.98
C THR A 146 8.41 -6.35 13.97
N SER A 147 9.45 -5.99 14.69
CA SER A 147 9.47 -4.79 15.54
C SER A 147 10.87 -4.20 15.65
N ALA A 148 10.95 -2.88 15.82
CA ALA A 148 12.21 -2.21 16.09
C ALA A 148 12.76 -2.59 17.48
N ASN A 149 14.04 -2.97 17.51
CA ASN A 149 14.79 -3.27 18.75
C ASN A 149 15.98 -2.32 18.89
N ASN A 150 15.75 -1.04 18.62
CA ASN A 150 16.79 -0.01 18.59
C ASN A 150 17.15 0.44 20.01
N GLU A 151 18.44 0.63 20.25
CA GLU A 151 19.02 1.06 21.53
C GLU A 151 19.99 2.23 21.31
N VAL A 152 20.27 2.98 22.37
CA VAL A 152 21.36 3.97 22.37
C VAL A 152 22.67 3.22 22.30
N ASP A 153 23.56 3.63 21.40
CA ASP A 153 24.91 3.08 21.29
C ASP A 153 25.78 3.63 22.44
N VAL A 154 26.22 2.74 23.31
CA VAL A 154 27.18 3.01 24.40
C VAL A 154 28.40 2.09 24.27
N GLY A 155 28.67 1.55 23.07
CA GLY A 155 29.79 0.66 22.77
C GLY A 155 29.45 -0.83 22.88
N GLN A 156 28.19 -1.21 23.15
CA GLN A 156 27.74 -2.60 23.20
C GLN A 156 27.62 -3.18 21.75
N LYS A 157 27.76 -4.51 21.66
CA LYS A 157 27.52 -5.21 20.38
C LYS A 157 26.03 -5.35 20.11
N PRO A 158 25.58 -5.22 18.85
CA PRO A 158 24.19 -5.49 18.49
C PRO A 158 23.84 -6.97 18.68
N LYS A 159 22.64 -7.24 19.18
CA LYS A 159 22.12 -8.59 19.39
C LYS A 159 21.65 -9.19 18.06
N PRO A 160 21.91 -10.46 17.79
CA PRO A 160 21.42 -11.13 16.60
C PRO A 160 19.89 -11.34 16.66
N PRO A 161 19.20 -11.57 15.51
CA PRO A 161 17.74 -11.71 15.45
C PRO A 161 17.15 -12.76 16.41
N LYS A 162 17.87 -13.87 16.64
CA LYS A 162 17.43 -14.96 17.55
C LYS A 162 17.32 -14.53 19.01
N GLU A 163 18.04 -13.49 19.42
CA GLU A 163 18.03 -12.94 20.78
C GLU A 163 17.03 -11.79 20.94
N CYS A 164 16.37 -11.37 19.85
CA CYS A 164 15.37 -10.33 19.86
C CYS A 164 13.96 -10.89 19.99
N VAL A 165 13.06 -10.06 20.49
CA VAL A 165 11.64 -10.37 20.65
C VAL A 165 10.77 -9.39 19.87
N ILE A 166 9.55 -9.79 19.53
CA ILE A 166 8.55 -8.85 19.05
C ILE A 166 8.09 -7.99 20.21
N LYS A 167 8.23 -6.69 20.09
CA LYS A 167 7.83 -5.71 21.11
C LYS A 167 6.36 -5.38 21.00
N PRO A 168 5.75 -4.73 22.03
CA PRO A 168 4.35 -4.26 21.97
C PRO A 168 4.07 -3.29 20.81
N THR A 169 5.07 -2.49 20.39
CA THR A 169 5.00 -1.73 19.12
C THR A 169 5.64 -2.57 18.03
N TYR A 170 4.86 -2.93 17.02
CA TYR A 170 5.29 -3.82 15.95
C TYR A 170 4.70 -3.43 14.59
N LEU A 171 5.29 -4.00 13.55
CA LEU A 171 4.92 -3.80 12.16
C LEU A 171 4.38 -5.12 11.59
N LYS A 172 3.25 -5.05 10.89
CA LYS A 172 2.71 -6.17 10.10
C LYS A 172 2.71 -5.79 8.62
N PHE A 173 2.96 -6.76 7.76
CA PHE A 173 2.74 -6.61 6.33
C PHE A 173 2.00 -7.84 5.80
N LYS A 174 0.98 -7.60 4.97
CA LYS A 174 0.21 -8.65 4.30
C LYS A 174 0.20 -8.37 2.80
N TYR A 175 0.55 -9.40 2.03
CA TYR A 175 0.51 -9.29 0.58
C TYR A 175 -0.93 -9.08 0.07
N PRO A 176 -1.10 -8.37 -1.07
CA PRO A 176 -0.01 -7.83 -1.88
C PRO A 176 0.55 -6.49 -1.39
N ASN A 177 -0.22 -5.68 -0.63
CA ASN A 177 0.07 -4.25 -0.56
C ASN A 177 -0.47 -3.52 0.68
N ILE A 178 -0.62 -4.20 1.81
CA ILE A 178 -1.03 -3.52 3.05
C ILE A 178 0.00 -3.68 4.16
N TRP A 179 0.21 -2.59 4.88
CA TRP A 179 1.10 -2.52 6.03
C TRP A 179 0.40 -1.87 7.21
N LEU A 180 0.77 -2.30 8.41
CA LEU A 180 0.23 -1.79 9.66
C LEU A 180 1.34 -1.59 10.68
N ASN A 181 1.34 -0.44 11.32
CA ASN A 181 2.10 -0.15 12.54
C ASN A 181 1.16 -0.19 13.75
N HIS A 182 1.31 -1.20 14.57
CA HIS A 182 0.68 -1.27 15.88
C HIS A 182 1.48 -0.44 16.87
N ILE A 183 1.07 0.80 17.10
CA ILE A 183 1.72 1.72 18.04
C ILE A 183 1.28 1.39 19.47
N ALA A 184 0.00 1.15 19.66
CA ALA A 184 -0.65 0.75 20.90
C ALA A 184 -2.03 0.13 20.59
N ASP A 185 -2.66 -0.52 21.59
CA ASP A 185 -3.98 -1.19 21.43
C ASP A 185 -5.07 -0.27 20.86
N ARG A 186 -4.97 1.03 21.13
CA ARG A 186 -5.95 2.03 20.69
C ARG A 186 -5.44 2.98 19.61
N LEU A 187 -4.24 2.70 19.05
CA LEU A 187 -3.57 3.61 18.12
C LEU A 187 -2.78 2.82 17.07
N LYS A 188 -3.15 2.97 15.80
CA LYS A 188 -2.53 2.26 14.68
C LYS A 188 -2.38 3.16 13.46
N VAL A 189 -1.39 2.86 12.64
CA VAL A 189 -1.26 3.44 11.30
C VAL A 189 -1.30 2.30 10.30
N MET A 190 -2.09 2.44 9.26
CA MET A 190 -2.18 1.46 8.18
C MET A 190 -1.94 2.16 6.85
N ILE A 191 -1.18 1.53 5.96
CA ILE A 191 -0.91 2.02 4.62
C ILE A 191 -1.34 0.99 3.59
N TYR A 192 -2.08 1.45 2.58
CA TYR A 192 -2.32 0.74 1.34
C TYR A 192 -1.40 1.31 0.26
N PHE A 193 -0.64 0.44 -0.40
CA PHE A 193 0.24 0.84 -1.48
C PHE A 193 -0.45 0.53 -2.81
N ALA A 194 -0.82 1.56 -3.54
CA ALA A 194 -1.48 1.44 -4.85
C ALA A 194 -0.50 1.79 -5.98
N PRO A 195 0.10 0.80 -6.66
CA PRO A 195 0.96 1.05 -7.80
C PRO A 195 0.17 1.77 -8.92
N VAL A 196 0.70 2.88 -9.40
CA VAL A 196 0.15 3.60 -10.57
C VAL A 196 0.83 3.10 -11.85
N ASP A 197 2.15 2.95 -11.76
CA ASP A 197 3.04 2.44 -12.81
C ASP A 197 4.35 1.96 -12.18
N ASP A 198 5.37 1.66 -13.02
CA ASP A 198 6.67 1.17 -12.58
C ASP A 198 7.48 2.19 -11.77
N GLU A 199 7.09 3.47 -11.80
CA GLU A 199 7.83 4.54 -11.16
C GLU A 199 7.03 5.30 -10.11
N ASN A 200 5.73 5.08 -10.04
CA ASN A 200 4.83 5.87 -9.20
C ASN A 200 3.91 4.97 -8.37
N THR A 201 3.74 5.33 -7.09
CA THR A 201 2.86 4.64 -6.14
C THR A 201 2.06 5.65 -5.34
N ILE A 202 0.75 5.47 -5.23
CA ILE A 202 -0.08 6.23 -4.29
C ILE A 202 -0.08 5.47 -2.96
N LEU A 203 0.17 6.18 -1.88
CA LEU A 203 0.04 5.69 -0.51
C LEU A 203 -1.25 6.25 0.09
N TYR A 204 -2.19 5.36 0.46
CA TYR A 204 -3.33 5.73 1.29
C TYR A 204 -2.98 5.40 2.73
N LEU A 205 -2.59 6.41 3.50
CA LEU A 205 -2.21 6.27 4.89
C LEU A 205 -3.41 6.60 5.77
N ARG A 206 -3.82 5.63 6.61
CA ARG A 206 -4.88 5.79 7.60
C ARG A 206 -4.34 5.76 9.01
N PHE A 207 -4.63 6.81 9.75
CA PHE A 207 -4.37 6.91 11.17
C PHE A 207 -5.62 6.48 11.92
N TYR A 208 -5.59 5.28 12.51
CA TYR A 208 -6.69 4.70 13.26
C TYR A 208 -6.53 4.92 14.75
N HIS A 209 -7.60 5.34 15.42
CA HIS A 209 -7.63 5.49 16.87
C HIS A 209 -9.01 5.21 17.47
N LYS A 210 -9.03 4.76 18.72
CA LYS A 210 -10.22 4.60 19.56
C LYS A 210 -9.98 5.13 20.99
N LEU A 211 -9.45 6.36 21.09
CA LEU A 211 -8.98 6.94 22.34
C LEU A 211 -10.12 7.45 23.22
N THR A 212 -11.24 7.89 22.63
CA THR A 212 -12.39 8.47 23.33
C THR A 212 -13.71 8.11 22.62
N PRO A 213 -14.84 8.00 23.35
CA PRO A 213 -16.15 7.86 22.74
C PRO A 213 -16.71 9.18 22.17
N LEU A 214 -16.10 10.34 22.48
CA LEU A 214 -16.61 11.65 22.10
C LEU A 214 -16.19 12.00 20.65
N ARG A 215 -17.17 12.11 19.75
CA ARG A 215 -16.95 12.38 18.32
C ARG A 215 -16.16 13.67 18.05
N SER A 216 -16.46 14.77 18.77
CA SER A 216 -15.77 16.05 18.62
C SER A 216 -14.28 15.94 18.98
N VAL A 217 -13.98 15.22 20.07
CA VAL A 217 -12.59 14.98 20.49
C VAL A 217 -11.87 14.07 19.48
N ASN A 218 -12.55 13.05 18.96
CA ASN A 218 -11.99 12.21 17.89
C ASN A 218 -11.66 13.02 16.64
N ALA A 219 -12.48 13.98 16.23
CA ALA A 219 -12.19 14.84 15.09
C ALA A 219 -10.90 15.66 15.29
N VAL A 220 -10.68 16.20 16.48
CA VAL A 220 -9.46 16.91 16.83
C VAL A 220 -8.24 15.99 16.82
N ILE A 221 -8.35 14.81 17.43
CA ILE A 221 -7.28 13.79 17.44
C ILE A 221 -6.94 13.38 16.00
N SER A 222 -7.95 13.11 15.17
CA SER A 222 -7.78 12.76 13.76
C SER A 222 -7.06 13.85 12.97
N PHE A 223 -7.40 15.12 13.21
CA PHE A 223 -6.75 16.26 12.56
C PHE A 223 -5.25 16.34 12.90
N PHE A 224 -4.91 16.28 14.18
CA PHE A 224 -3.50 16.30 14.60
C PHE A 224 -2.75 15.05 14.19
N GLY A 225 -3.38 13.87 14.29
CA GLY A 225 -2.80 12.61 13.84
C GLY A 225 -2.50 12.63 12.34
N LYS A 226 -3.42 13.13 11.53
CA LYS A 226 -3.23 13.35 10.09
C LYS A 226 -2.02 14.24 9.82
N TYR A 227 -1.95 15.42 10.50
CA TYR A 227 -0.85 16.36 10.32
C TYR A 227 0.51 15.73 10.68
N MET A 228 0.60 15.05 11.83
CA MET A 228 1.83 14.38 12.25
C MET A 228 2.28 13.30 11.28
N ASN A 229 1.35 12.47 10.79
CA ASN A 229 1.66 11.47 9.79
C ASN A 229 2.13 12.08 8.47
N CYS A 230 1.56 13.20 8.01
CA CYS A 230 2.07 13.94 6.85
C CYS A 230 3.53 14.40 7.03
N VAL A 231 3.91 14.82 8.24
CA VAL A 231 5.29 15.23 8.52
C VAL A 231 6.23 14.04 8.44
N ILE A 232 5.87 12.90 9.05
CA ILE A 232 6.66 11.67 9.06
C ILE A 232 6.81 11.14 7.63
N GLU A 233 5.71 11.04 6.89
CA GLU A 233 5.68 10.55 5.51
C GLU A 233 6.56 11.39 4.56
N ARG A 234 6.55 12.73 4.71
CA ARG A 234 7.45 13.61 3.95
C ARG A 234 8.93 13.39 4.26
N GLN A 235 9.25 13.02 5.49
CA GLN A 235 10.63 12.68 5.87
C GLN A 235 11.09 11.41 5.14
N ASP A 236 10.22 10.41 5.03
CA ASP A 236 10.49 9.18 4.29
C ASP A 236 10.58 9.43 2.79
N LYS A 237 9.56 10.06 2.22
CA LYS A 237 9.44 10.34 0.78
C LYS A 237 10.71 10.97 0.21
N ARG A 238 11.25 12.01 0.89
CA ARG A 238 12.46 12.73 0.42
C ARG A 238 13.67 11.82 0.22
N VAL A 239 13.75 10.70 0.93
CA VAL A 239 14.85 9.73 0.84
C VAL A 239 14.51 8.64 -0.17
N VAL A 240 13.33 8.05 -0.06
CA VAL A 240 12.90 6.90 -0.87
C VAL A 240 12.90 7.21 -2.36
N ILE A 241 12.43 8.38 -2.77
CA ILE A 241 12.40 8.78 -4.18
C ILE A 241 13.79 8.90 -4.83
N THR A 242 14.86 8.94 -4.03
CA THR A 242 16.24 9.03 -4.52
C THR A 242 16.89 7.67 -4.74
N GLN A 243 16.28 6.58 -4.28
CA GLN A 243 16.87 5.23 -4.35
C GLN A 243 17.06 4.76 -5.80
N LYS A 244 18.16 4.03 -6.04
CA LYS A 244 18.48 3.38 -7.31
C LYS A 244 18.97 1.94 -7.07
N PRO A 245 18.54 0.96 -7.87
CA PRO A 245 17.50 1.06 -8.91
C PRO A 245 16.14 1.41 -8.31
N LYS A 246 15.23 1.99 -9.10
CA LYS A 246 13.90 2.38 -8.62
C LYS A 246 13.09 1.18 -8.12
N ALA A 247 13.04 0.10 -8.88
CA ALA A 247 12.45 -1.15 -8.43
C ALA A 247 13.48 -1.99 -7.67
N SER A 248 13.10 -2.54 -6.51
CA SER A 248 13.91 -3.53 -5.82
C SER A 248 13.68 -4.94 -6.39
N SER A 249 14.70 -5.79 -6.31
CA SER A 249 14.61 -7.21 -6.62
C SER A 249 15.26 -8.02 -5.51
N TYR A 250 15.05 -9.34 -5.52
CA TYR A 250 15.66 -10.22 -4.51
C TYR A 250 17.20 -10.16 -4.56
N ARG A 251 17.77 -9.96 -5.74
CA ARG A 251 19.23 -9.81 -5.97
C ARG A 251 19.53 -8.47 -6.62
N SER A 252 19.25 -7.38 -5.93
CA SER A 252 19.47 -6.01 -6.44
C SER A 252 20.93 -5.56 -6.41
N GLY A 253 21.86 -6.38 -5.87
CA GLY A 253 23.27 -6.02 -5.72
C GLY A 253 23.54 -5.05 -4.55
N GLU A 254 22.53 -4.67 -3.79
CA GLU A 254 22.67 -3.83 -2.60
C GLU A 254 23.35 -4.59 -1.46
N LYS A 255 24.13 -3.87 -0.64
CA LYS A 255 24.79 -4.42 0.55
C LYS A 255 23.90 -4.19 1.75
N LEU A 256 23.15 -5.23 2.12
CA LEU A 256 22.19 -5.18 3.21
C LEU A 256 22.87 -5.31 4.57
N LEU A 257 22.29 -4.68 5.58
CA LEU A 257 22.73 -4.72 6.96
C LEU A 257 22.00 -5.84 7.73
N MET A 258 22.46 -6.15 8.92
CA MET A 258 21.77 -7.10 9.82
C MET A 258 20.33 -6.66 10.12
N GLY A 259 20.10 -5.35 10.22
CA GLY A 259 18.79 -4.77 10.48
C GLY A 259 17.77 -4.92 9.34
N ASP A 260 18.22 -5.25 8.12
CA ASP A 260 17.38 -5.37 6.92
C ASP A 260 16.65 -6.74 6.80
N GLY A 261 16.63 -7.54 7.86
CA GLY A 261 15.95 -8.83 7.88
C GLY A 261 14.51 -8.81 7.32
N PRO A 262 13.66 -7.84 7.70
CA PRO A 262 12.31 -7.71 7.16
C PRO A 262 12.29 -7.48 5.64
N ILE A 263 13.20 -6.66 5.13
CA ILE A 263 13.35 -6.36 3.69
C ILE A 263 13.79 -7.62 2.92
N VAL A 264 14.77 -8.35 3.46
CA VAL A 264 15.23 -9.62 2.87
C VAL A 264 14.09 -10.62 2.73
N LEU A 265 13.31 -10.81 3.82
CA LEU A 265 12.17 -11.72 3.81
C LEU A 265 11.08 -11.25 2.85
N TYR A 266 10.74 -9.96 2.84
CA TYR A 266 9.78 -9.39 1.90
C TYR A 266 10.18 -9.65 0.45
N ARG A 267 11.44 -9.38 0.08
CA ARG A 267 11.95 -9.60 -1.29
C ARG A 267 11.88 -11.08 -1.69
N LYS A 268 12.27 -11.97 -0.79
CA LYS A 268 12.19 -13.42 -1.02
C LYS A 268 10.76 -13.86 -1.31
N LEU A 269 9.82 -13.52 -0.42
CA LEU A 269 8.41 -13.89 -0.56
C LEU A 269 7.76 -13.26 -1.81
N ARG A 270 8.14 -12.03 -2.15
CA ARG A 270 7.66 -11.35 -3.36
C ARG A 270 8.14 -12.08 -4.62
N GLU A 271 9.38 -12.53 -4.66
CA GLU A 271 9.93 -13.29 -5.78
C GLU A 271 9.25 -14.66 -5.92
N GLU A 272 9.06 -15.38 -4.81
CA GLU A 272 8.33 -16.64 -4.77
C GLU A 272 6.91 -16.49 -5.34
N LYS A 273 6.19 -15.42 -4.94
CA LYS A 273 4.85 -15.14 -5.45
C LYS A 273 4.82 -14.78 -6.93
N LYS A 274 5.81 -14.04 -7.42
CA LYS A 274 5.94 -13.73 -8.86
C LYS A 274 6.18 -14.99 -9.69
N ASN A 275 7.05 -15.89 -9.22
CA ASN A 275 7.35 -17.13 -9.92
C ASN A 275 6.15 -18.09 -9.91
N ALA A 276 5.34 -18.09 -8.85
CA ALA A 276 4.12 -18.89 -8.76
C ALA A 276 2.97 -18.38 -9.64
N ALA A 277 3.04 -17.15 -10.12
CA ALA A 277 2.03 -16.52 -10.97
C ALA A 277 2.39 -16.58 -12.47
N GLN A 278 3.56 -17.07 -12.82
CA GLN A 278 4.03 -17.36 -14.20
C GLN A 278 3.73 -18.80 -14.57
#